data_fc359825c8c919d9cc12f4b4dcb7ff5b
#
_entry.id   fc359825c8c919d9cc12f4b4dcb7ff5b
#
_cell.length_a   1.000
_cell.length_b   1.000
_cell.length_c   1.000
_cell.angle_alpha   90.00
_cell.angle_beta   90.00
_cell.angle_gamma   90.00
#
_symmetry.space_group_name_H-M   'P 1'
#
loop_
_entity.id
_entity.type
_entity.pdbx_description
1 polymer ?
#
loop_
_entity_poly.entity_id
_entity_poly.type
_entity_poly.pdbx_seq_one_letter_code
_entity_poly.pdbx_strand_id
1 'polypeptide(L)'
;MKRFSILVFIFAVAVTAWAVPARKTGVTVIQPDGSKITVYQHGDEHFHWQTNEKGEWIELSENGFYRLTEALSNEQIEAKRAQSIRRAQLAAYPLNVAPRGLVLLVNFADVAFATEKAEMDSMLVGENYTRTYSYTYRGKTYNINSQGSARQYFHDASNGQYNPQFDVVGPVTVSKSMSYYGKNDSYGSDMYPDKMVSEACTIADTVFNVDFTQYDNNNDGEVDFVFVIYAGYGEADGGASTTIWPHSWQLSAAGTRCEVDGKRVNLYACGNELDYYSKMHTGIGTFCHEFSHVLGLPDLYVTNTASHTTMNEWDIMDYGPYNNEGNTPPTFSAYERFFMGWLQPRLIVNPENIELKDLQESNEALLISSTDQHNLIGNNPDPTTFYLVENRQQVGWDEHLPGHGMMLTKIQYSYSRWYQNTVNNSSSKMGVDLIEASGKTDEQGKMTDLFPAGANQYLGITDHAIEAIEENDGVITFKYKGGVEDPGTAVENTQEGQEVIAIYNILGQKQATTNVEDLTAGTYIVVTPSTSHKIVR
;
A
#
# COMPACT_ATOMS: atom_id res chain seq x y z
N MET A 1 47.01 -37.57 -8.96
CA MET A 1 46.11 -36.94 -7.96
C MET A 1 45.73 -35.57 -8.49
N LYS A 2 44.53 -35.46 -9.13
CA LYS A 2 43.99 -34.17 -9.62
C LYS A 2 43.29 -33.46 -8.43
N ARG A 3 43.81 -32.30 -8.03
CA ARG A 3 43.14 -31.47 -7.06
C ARG A 3 41.94 -30.78 -7.72
N PHE A 4 40.74 -31.15 -7.31
CA PHE A 4 39.54 -30.38 -7.58
C PHE A 4 39.49 -29.20 -6.62
N SER A 5 39.65 -27.99 -7.13
CA SER A 5 39.35 -26.78 -6.40
C SER A 5 37.84 -26.54 -6.51
N ILE A 6 37.14 -26.72 -5.42
CA ILE A 6 35.74 -26.32 -5.30
C ILE A 6 35.74 -24.79 -5.13
N LEU A 7 35.32 -24.08 -6.19
CA LEU A 7 34.98 -22.66 -6.09
C LEU A 7 33.64 -22.56 -5.38
N VAL A 8 33.65 -22.20 -4.11
CA VAL A 8 32.43 -21.81 -3.39
C VAL A 8 32.06 -20.40 -3.85
N PHE A 9 31.07 -20.28 -4.71
CA PHE A 9 30.41 -19.02 -4.98
C PHE A 9 29.59 -18.65 -3.75
N ILE A 10 30.11 -17.76 -2.93
CA ILE A 10 29.31 -17.06 -1.91
C ILE A 10 28.41 -16.08 -2.67
N PHE A 11 27.16 -16.45 -2.89
CA PHE A 11 26.14 -15.49 -3.28
C PHE A 11 25.93 -14.55 -2.09
N ALA A 12 26.43 -13.33 -2.22
CA ALA A 12 26.09 -12.26 -1.30
C ALA A 12 24.64 -11.87 -1.56
N VAL A 13 23.76 -12.26 -0.67
CA VAL A 13 22.34 -11.94 -0.70
C VAL A 13 22.16 -10.49 -0.27
N ALA A 14 21.53 -9.67 -1.11
CA ALA A 14 21.26 -8.27 -0.82
C ALA A 14 19.97 -8.15 -0.01
N VAL A 15 19.95 -7.26 0.95
CA VAL A 15 18.93 -7.13 1.97
C VAL A 15 18.55 -5.66 2.07
N THR A 16 17.28 -5.30 2.01
CA THR A 16 16.79 -3.93 2.11
C THR A 16 16.02 -3.74 3.41
N ALA A 17 16.20 -2.61 4.08
CA ALA A 17 15.27 -2.11 5.07
C ALA A 17 14.14 -1.39 4.34
N TRP A 18 12.99 -1.30 4.97
CA TRP A 18 11.79 -0.72 4.41
C TRP A 18 11.13 0.18 5.45
N ALA A 19 10.65 1.35 5.04
CA ALA A 19 10.04 2.32 5.96
C ALA A 19 9.10 3.26 5.22
N VAL A 20 8.26 3.95 5.98
CA VAL A 20 7.43 5.03 5.45
C VAL A 20 8.28 6.18 4.89
N PRO A 21 7.89 6.79 3.76
CA PRO A 21 8.55 7.99 3.25
C PRO A 21 8.38 9.17 4.23
N ALA A 22 9.27 10.14 4.16
CA ALA A 22 9.15 11.36 4.95
C ALA A 22 7.83 12.09 4.68
N ARG A 23 7.14 12.51 5.73
CA ARG A 23 5.89 13.27 5.60
C ARG A 23 6.13 14.61 4.91
N LYS A 24 5.35 14.95 3.89
CA LYS A 24 5.50 16.17 3.07
C LYS A 24 5.24 17.49 3.83
N THR A 25 4.64 17.43 5.01
CA THR A 25 4.24 18.63 5.78
C THR A 25 5.42 19.15 6.60
N GLY A 26 5.80 20.42 6.40
CA GLY A 26 6.87 21.03 7.20
C GLY A 26 6.47 21.34 8.63
N VAL A 27 7.40 21.18 9.57
CA VAL A 27 7.24 21.43 11.01
C VAL A 27 7.77 22.81 11.40
N THR A 28 7.00 23.60 12.16
CA THR A 28 7.51 24.86 12.71
C THR A 28 8.18 24.61 14.05
N VAL A 29 9.48 24.83 14.11
CA VAL A 29 10.30 24.70 15.32
C VAL A 29 10.61 26.09 15.90
N ILE A 30 10.53 26.21 17.24
CA ILE A 30 10.95 27.43 17.96
C ILE A 30 12.40 27.21 18.38
N GLN A 31 13.30 28.05 17.88
CA GLN A 31 14.70 28.01 18.23
C GLN A 31 14.99 28.59 19.64
N PRO A 32 16.15 28.34 20.24
CA PRO A 32 16.47 28.81 21.60
C PRO A 32 16.36 30.32 21.83
N ASP A 33 16.48 31.14 20.79
CA ASP A 33 16.30 32.59 20.84
C ASP A 33 14.85 33.06 20.64
N GLY A 34 13.91 32.10 20.49
CA GLY A 34 12.49 32.38 20.25
C GLY A 34 12.14 32.60 18.77
N SER A 35 13.11 32.60 17.84
CA SER A 35 12.85 32.64 16.42
C SER A 35 12.20 31.33 15.94
N LYS A 36 11.46 31.40 14.83
CA LYS A 36 10.78 30.24 14.26
C LYS A 36 11.42 29.86 12.94
N ILE A 37 11.59 28.58 12.72
CA ILE A 37 12.01 27.98 11.46
C ILE A 37 11.03 26.88 11.07
N THR A 38 10.72 26.75 9.76
CA THR A 38 10.00 25.59 9.26
C THR A 38 11.00 24.58 8.73
N VAL A 39 10.91 23.36 9.23
CA VAL A 39 11.75 22.23 8.87
C VAL A 39 10.91 21.27 8.06
N TYR A 40 11.40 20.88 6.89
CA TYR A 40 10.83 19.85 6.04
C TYR A 40 11.75 18.64 6.07
N GLN A 41 11.19 17.47 6.37
CA GLN A 41 11.90 16.20 6.35
C GLN A 41 11.88 15.61 4.95
N HIS A 42 12.94 14.97 4.53
CA HIS A 42 13.09 14.31 3.22
C HIS A 42 13.80 12.97 3.38
N GLY A 43 13.55 12.06 2.43
CA GLY A 43 14.22 10.77 2.38
C GLY A 43 13.45 9.67 3.09
N ASP A 44 14.18 8.67 3.51
CA ASP A 44 13.72 7.45 4.17
C ASP A 44 14.77 6.97 5.20
N GLU A 45 14.58 5.79 5.77
CA GLU A 45 15.45 5.20 6.81
C GLU A 45 16.91 4.96 6.34
N HIS A 46 17.15 4.92 5.04
CA HIS A 46 18.49 4.70 4.50
C HIS A 46 19.31 5.97 4.41
N PHE A 47 18.62 7.06 4.13
CA PHE A 47 19.23 8.38 4.12
C PHE A 47 18.13 9.45 4.13
N HIS A 48 18.16 10.33 5.11
CA HIS A 48 17.24 11.44 5.22
C HIS A 48 17.98 12.74 5.52
N TRP A 49 17.32 13.86 5.22
CA TRP A 49 17.87 15.19 5.42
C TRP A 49 16.74 16.19 5.66
N GLN A 50 17.12 17.38 6.10
CA GLN A 50 16.17 18.44 6.41
C GLN A 50 16.42 19.67 5.56
N THR A 51 15.33 20.38 5.19
CA THR A 51 15.40 21.66 4.51
C THR A 51 14.54 22.71 5.22
N ASN A 52 14.84 24.00 4.97
CA ASN A 52 13.98 25.09 5.34
C ASN A 52 12.91 25.38 4.26
N GLU A 53 12.08 26.43 4.47
CA GLU A 53 11.03 26.87 3.52
C GLU A 53 11.56 27.25 2.12
N LYS A 54 12.86 27.50 2.00
CA LYS A 54 13.50 27.83 0.70
C LYS A 54 14.13 26.61 0.01
N GLY A 55 14.02 25.44 0.63
CA GLY A 55 14.67 24.22 0.14
C GLY A 55 16.18 24.18 0.45
N GLU A 56 16.70 25.09 1.27
CA GLU A 56 18.10 25.08 1.70
C GLU A 56 18.29 24.00 2.76
N TRP A 57 19.35 23.21 2.65
CA TRP A 57 19.67 22.16 3.61
C TRP A 57 20.02 22.75 4.98
N ILE A 58 19.48 22.16 6.02
CA ILE A 58 19.70 22.57 7.39
C ILE A 58 20.01 21.36 8.28
N GLU A 59 20.73 21.59 9.35
CA GLU A 59 21.01 20.59 10.39
C GLU A 59 20.80 21.20 11.79
N LEU A 60 20.39 20.38 12.74
CA LEU A 60 20.26 20.76 14.13
C LEU A 60 21.63 20.74 14.81
N SER A 61 22.13 21.88 15.26
CA SER A 61 23.39 21.99 15.95
C SER A 61 23.26 21.65 17.46
N GLU A 62 24.36 21.32 18.10
CA GLU A 62 24.41 20.94 19.54
C GLU A 62 23.80 21.98 20.50
N ASN A 63 23.77 23.24 20.10
CA ASN A 63 23.17 24.33 20.87
C ASN A 63 21.67 24.55 20.56
N GLY A 64 21.02 23.64 19.82
CA GLY A 64 19.60 23.66 19.55
C GLY A 64 19.15 24.58 18.42
N PHE A 65 20.08 25.17 17.65
CA PHE A 65 19.75 25.99 16.48
C PHE A 65 19.87 25.18 15.20
N TYR A 66 18.90 25.33 14.31
CA TYR A 66 19.05 24.89 12.92
C TYR A 66 19.96 25.83 12.16
N ARG A 67 20.94 25.26 11.48
CA ARG A 67 21.93 25.98 10.69
C ARG A 67 21.93 25.47 9.26
N LEU A 68 22.28 26.36 8.32
CA LEU A 68 22.51 25.94 6.95
C LEU A 68 23.69 24.97 6.88
N THR A 69 23.52 23.91 6.14
CA THR A 69 24.59 22.95 5.82
C THR A 69 24.74 22.82 4.30
N GLU A 70 25.84 22.24 3.86
CA GLU A 70 26.08 22.03 2.43
C GLU A 70 25.19 20.88 1.91
N ALA A 71 24.47 21.15 0.83
CA ALA A 71 23.67 20.14 0.15
C ALA A 71 24.57 19.09 -0.49
N LEU A 72 24.27 17.82 -0.26
CA LEU A 72 24.98 16.73 -0.92
C LEU A 72 24.53 16.61 -2.38
N SER A 73 25.43 16.20 -3.26
CA SER A 73 25.07 15.80 -4.62
C SER A 73 24.30 14.47 -4.60
N ASN A 74 23.51 14.22 -5.66
CA ASN A 74 22.80 12.95 -5.79
C ASN A 74 23.75 11.74 -5.71
N GLU A 75 24.96 11.84 -6.27
CA GLU A 75 25.99 10.78 -6.18
C GLU A 75 26.44 10.53 -4.73
N GLN A 76 26.58 11.60 -3.94
CA GLN A 76 26.95 11.49 -2.52
C GLN A 76 25.81 10.89 -1.69
N ILE A 77 24.56 11.27 -1.99
CA ILE A 77 23.36 10.69 -1.34
C ILE A 77 23.30 9.19 -1.66
N GLU A 78 23.38 8.81 -2.94
CA GLU A 78 23.36 7.39 -3.35
C GLU A 78 24.52 6.60 -2.72
N ALA A 79 25.71 7.18 -2.62
CA ALA A 79 26.82 6.53 -1.96
C ALA A 79 26.59 6.30 -0.47
N LYS A 80 25.93 7.25 0.22
CA LYS A 80 25.53 7.11 1.63
C LYS A 80 24.43 6.06 1.79
N ARG A 81 23.38 6.11 0.97
CA ARG A 81 22.30 5.10 0.95
C ARG A 81 22.87 3.70 0.75
N ALA A 82 23.75 3.51 -0.24
CA ALA A 82 24.37 2.21 -0.52
C ALA A 82 25.20 1.66 0.65
N GLN A 83 25.71 2.53 1.53
CA GLN A 83 26.43 2.13 2.73
C GLN A 83 25.48 1.80 3.89
N SER A 84 24.32 2.46 3.98
CA SER A 84 23.29 2.17 4.98
C SER A 84 22.49 0.93 4.63
N ILE A 85 22.26 0.64 3.33
CA ILE A 85 21.57 -0.57 2.89
C ILE A 85 22.34 -1.82 3.31
N ARG A 86 22.00 -2.33 4.48
CA ARG A 86 22.43 -3.64 4.94
C ARG A 86 21.31 -4.63 4.60
N ARG A 87 21.68 -5.76 4.09
CA ARG A 87 20.84 -6.69 3.33
C ARG A 87 19.92 -7.57 4.19
N ALA A 88 18.56 -7.50 4.11
CA ALA A 88 17.57 -8.37 4.75
C ALA A 88 16.92 -9.40 3.78
N GLN A 89 16.50 -10.54 4.26
CA GLN A 89 15.88 -11.59 3.47
C GLN A 89 14.36 -11.43 3.59
N LEU A 90 13.64 -11.48 2.47
CA LEU A 90 12.17 -11.55 2.51
C LEU A 90 11.77 -12.80 3.31
N ALA A 91 11.32 -12.61 4.54
CA ALA A 91 10.70 -13.68 5.29
C ALA A 91 9.27 -13.86 4.79
N ALA A 92 8.91 -15.07 4.39
CA ALA A 92 7.54 -15.37 4.03
C ALA A 92 6.73 -15.57 5.32
N TYR A 93 6.11 -14.51 5.80
CA TYR A 93 5.13 -14.62 6.88
C TYR A 93 3.91 -15.40 6.35
N PRO A 94 3.26 -16.27 7.15
CA PRO A 94 2.13 -17.06 6.67
C PRO A 94 0.96 -16.19 6.21
N LEU A 95 0.62 -16.21 4.92
CA LEU A 95 -0.44 -15.37 4.33
C LEU A 95 -1.85 -15.94 4.46
N ASN A 96 -1.97 -17.26 4.66
CA ASN A 96 -3.26 -17.98 4.58
C ASN A 96 -3.75 -18.53 5.93
N VAL A 97 -3.32 -17.94 7.03
CA VAL A 97 -3.70 -18.34 8.38
C VAL A 97 -4.01 -17.10 9.23
N ALA A 98 -4.50 -17.29 10.44
CA ALA A 98 -4.61 -16.24 11.43
C ALA A 98 -3.33 -16.23 12.31
N PRO A 99 -2.21 -15.71 11.81
CA PRO A 99 -0.94 -15.78 12.50
C PRO A 99 -0.94 -14.89 13.72
N ARG A 100 -0.17 -15.27 14.71
CA ARG A 100 0.00 -14.51 15.95
C ARG A 100 1.26 -13.67 15.84
N GLY A 101 1.12 -12.35 16.04
CA GLY A 101 2.22 -11.37 16.03
C GLY A 101 2.35 -10.67 17.37
N LEU A 102 3.57 -10.33 17.77
CA LEU A 102 3.85 -9.64 19.02
C LEU A 102 4.02 -8.15 18.77
N VAL A 103 3.29 -7.31 19.51
CA VAL A 103 3.45 -5.85 19.52
C VAL A 103 3.94 -5.42 20.89
N LEU A 104 5.12 -4.82 20.96
CA LEU A 104 5.73 -4.31 22.19
C LEU A 104 5.58 -2.80 22.27
N LEU A 105 4.93 -2.30 23.32
CA LEU A 105 4.95 -0.88 23.67
C LEU A 105 6.23 -0.60 24.46
N VAL A 106 7.02 0.40 24.05
CA VAL A 106 8.37 0.62 24.59
C VAL A 106 8.54 2.03 25.13
N ASN A 107 8.86 2.14 26.42
CA ASN A 107 9.38 3.36 27.05
C ASN A 107 10.89 3.43 26.89
N PHE A 108 11.42 4.64 26.76
CA PHE A 108 12.83 4.95 26.97
C PHE A 108 13.10 5.37 28.41
N ALA A 109 14.37 5.45 28.80
CA ALA A 109 14.74 5.94 30.13
C ALA A 109 14.30 7.41 30.39
N ASP A 110 14.13 8.20 29.35
CA ASP A 110 13.80 9.62 29.37
C ASP A 110 12.46 9.98 28.73
N VAL A 111 11.82 9.06 28.00
CA VAL A 111 10.51 9.26 27.36
C VAL A 111 9.59 8.09 27.70
N ALA A 112 8.48 8.39 28.35
CA ALA A 112 7.46 7.41 28.68
C ALA A 112 6.28 7.49 27.72
N PHE A 113 5.62 6.36 27.52
CA PHE A 113 4.37 6.23 26.78
C PHE A 113 3.30 7.12 27.39
N ALA A 114 2.65 7.94 26.59
CA ALA A 114 1.60 8.88 27.02
C ALA A 114 0.19 8.30 26.80
N THR A 115 0.05 7.36 25.87
CA THR A 115 -1.22 6.73 25.52
C THR A 115 -1.51 5.55 26.44
N GLU A 116 -2.73 5.44 26.93
CA GLU A 116 -3.14 4.29 27.73
C GLU A 116 -3.07 2.99 26.89
N LYS A 117 -2.56 1.93 27.52
CA LYS A 117 -2.45 0.61 26.85
C LYS A 117 -3.78 0.12 26.27
N ALA A 118 -4.89 0.35 26.98
CA ALA A 118 -6.22 -0.05 26.53
C ALA A 118 -6.64 0.64 25.22
N GLU A 119 -6.19 1.87 24.98
CA GLU A 119 -6.40 2.59 23.72
C GLU A 119 -5.57 1.95 22.60
N MET A 120 -4.30 1.61 22.87
CA MET A 120 -3.45 0.90 21.91
C MET A 120 -4.00 -0.48 21.58
N ASP A 121 -4.48 -1.23 22.57
CA ASP A 121 -5.16 -2.51 22.36
C ASP A 121 -6.37 -2.32 21.43
N SER A 122 -7.19 -1.29 21.68
CA SER A 122 -8.38 -1.02 20.88
C SER A 122 -8.02 -0.65 19.44
N MET A 123 -7.01 0.20 19.24
CA MET A 123 -6.55 0.62 17.93
C MET A 123 -5.97 -0.54 17.11
N LEU A 124 -5.27 -1.46 17.75
CA LEU A 124 -4.60 -2.55 17.04
C LEU A 124 -5.49 -3.77 16.81
N VAL A 125 -6.34 -4.14 17.79
CA VAL A 125 -7.10 -5.39 17.75
C VAL A 125 -8.58 -5.26 18.06
N GLY A 126 -9.06 -4.06 18.42
CA GLY A 126 -10.45 -3.84 18.82
C GLY A 126 -11.44 -4.16 17.70
N GLU A 127 -12.56 -4.78 18.07
CA GLU A 127 -13.70 -4.89 17.17
C GLU A 127 -14.48 -3.57 17.15
N ASN A 128 -14.80 -3.07 15.96
CA ASN A 128 -15.53 -1.80 15.77
C ASN A 128 -14.84 -0.59 16.44
N TYR A 129 -13.51 -0.54 16.41
CA TYR A 129 -12.77 0.60 16.91
C TYR A 129 -13.18 1.87 16.15
N THR A 130 -13.45 2.94 16.90
CA THR A 130 -13.73 4.26 16.33
C THR A 130 -12.99 5.31 17.12
N ARG A 131 -12.52 6.34 16.43
CA ARG A 131 -11.82 7.46 17.02
C ARG A 131 -12.26 8.76 16.38
N THR A 132 -12.59 9.75 17.21
CA THR A 132 -12.95 11.09 16.74
C THR A 132 -12.23 12.14 17.59
N TYR A 133 -11.48 13.02 16.94
CA TYR A 133 -10.82 14.16 17.59
C TYR A 133 -10.58 15.28 16.59
N SER A 134 -10.23 16.46 17.10
CA SER A 134 -9.86 17.61 16.27
C SER A 134 -8.61 18.25 16.81
N TYR A 135 -7.79 18.77 15.93
CA TYR A 135 -6.65 19.59 16.30
C TYR A 135 -6.46 20.75 15.32
N THR A 136 -5.74 21.78 15.74
CA THR A 136 -5.44 22.93 14.88
C THR A 136 -3.94 23.07 14.72
N TYR A 137 -3.50 23.03 13.47
CA TYR A 137 -2.10 23.26 13.10
C TYR A 137 -2.00 24.36 12.05
N ARG A 138 -1.15 25.35 12.26
CA ARG A 138 -0.94 26.51 11.37
C ARG A 138 -2.26 27.23 10.97
N GLY A 139 -3.22 27.30 11.88
CA GLY A 139 -4.51 27.96 11.63
C GLY A 139 -5.52 27.16 10.82
N LYS A 140 -5.19 25.94 10.40
CA LYS A 140 -6.11 24.99 9.79
C LYS A 140 -6.56 23.97 10.82
N THR A 141 -7.87 23.76 10.94
CA THR A 141 -8.45 22.74 11.81
C THR A 141 -8.61 21.44 11.01
N TYR A 142 -8.17 20.35 11.61
CA TYR A 142 -8.30 18.99 11.11
C TYR A 142 -9.31 18.28 12.00
N ASN A 143 -10.29 17.66 11.40
CA ASN A 143 -11.28 16.83 12.07
C ASN A 143 -11.04 15.39 11.65
N ILE A 144 -10.68 14.57 12.60
CA ILE A 144 -10.36 13.16 12.38
C ILE A 144 -11.54 12.32 12.84
N ASN A 145 -11.98 11.46 11.97
CA ASN A 145 -12.97 10.44 12.26
C ASN A 145 -12.49 9.15 11.57
N SER A 146 -12.04 8.19 12.35
CA SER A 146 -11.56 6.91 11.86
C SER A 146 -12.36 5.78 12.47
N GLN A 147 -12.41 4.68 11.75
CA GLN A 147 -13.07 3.46 12.19
C GLN A 147 -12.32 2.24 11.69
N GLY A 148 -12.29 1.21 12.51
CA GLY A 148 -11.56 -0.02 12.26
C GLY A 148 -10.19 -0.03 12.93
N SER A 149 -9.80 -1.19 13.44
CA SER A 149 -8.46 -1.46 13.99
C SER A 149 -7.51 -1.95 12.90
N ALA A 150 -6.20 -2.02 13.22
CA ALA A 150 -5.22 -2.61 12.32
C ALA A 150 -5.57 -4.06 11.94
N ARG A 151 -6.02 -4.86 12.89
CA ARG A 151 -6.52 -6.23 12.62
C ARG A 151 -7.68 -6.22 11.62
N GLN A 152 -8.65 -5.32 11.82
CA GLN A 152 -9.79 -5.19 10.92
C GLN A 152 -9.36 -4.74 9.52
N TYR A 153 -8.40 -3.82 9.42
CA TYR A 153 -7.82 -3.41 8.15
C TYR A 153 -7.32 -4.61 7.32
N PHE A 154 -6.49 -5.48 7.91
CA PHE A 154 -5.98 -6.66 7.20
C PHE A 154 -7.07 -7.68 6.86
N HIS A 155 -8.04 -7.86 7.76
CA HIS A 155 -9.20 -8.71 7.50
C HIS A 155 -10.00 -8.22 6.29
N ASP A 156 -10.37 -6.95 6.26
CA ASP A 156 -11.20 -6.36 5.21
C ASP A 156 -10.41 -6.28 3.88
N ALA A 157 -9.17 -5.80 3.93
CA ALA A 157 -8.32 -5.67 2.76
C ALA A 157 -7.97 -7.01 2.09
N SER A 158 -8.02 -8.11 2.83
CA SER A 158 -7.84 -9.47 2.30
C SER A 158 -9.15 -10.16 1.92
N ASN A 159 -10.29 -9.45 1.97
CA ASN A 159 -11.62 -10.04 1.81
C ASN A 159 -11.87 -11.20 2.80
N GLY A 160 -11.44 -11.02 4.06
CA GLY A 160 -11.61 -11.99 5.14
C GLY A 160 -10.66 -13.19 5.12
N GLN A 161 -9.73 -13.26 4.15
CA GLN A 161 -8.81 -14.40 4.01
C GLN A 161 -7.65 -14.37 5.01
N TYR A 162 -7.29 -13.18 5.51
CA TYR A 162 -6.19 -12.97 6.44
C TYR A 162 -6.68 -12.24 7.68
N ASN A 163 -6.48 -12.81 8.86
CA ASN A 163 -6.99 -12.28 10.12
C ASN A 163 -5.93 -12.39 11.22
N PRO A 164 -4.88 -11.56 11.16
CA PRO A 164 -3.76 -11.63 12.11
C PRO A 164 -4.24 -11.36 13.53
N GLN A 165 -3.60 -12.02 14.50
CA GLN A 165 -3.83 -11.80 15.92
C GLN A 165 -2.62 -11.09 16.50
N PHE A 166 -2.81 -9.87 17.01
CA PHE A 166 -1.73 -9.09 17.62
C PHE A 166 -1.86 -9.13 19.14
N ASP A 167 -0.82 -9.60 19.81
CA ASP A 167 -0.71 -9.51 21.26
C ASP A 167 0.06 -8.25 21.64
N VAL A 168 -0.60 -7.32 22.31
CA VAL A 168 0.00 -6.03 22.71
C VAL A 168 0.51 -6.14 24.13
N VAL A 169 1.82 -5.96 24.32
CA VAL A 169 2.50 -6.13 25.62
C VAL A 169 3.24 -4.88 26.01
N GLY A 170 3.28 -4.57 27.28
CA GLY A 170 4.02 -3.43 27.82
C GLY A 170 3.14 -2.34 28.43
N PRO A 171 3.65 -1.09 28.60
CA PRO A 171 4.97 -0.64 28.13
C PRO A 171 6.15 -1.28 28.88
N VAL A 172 7.12 -1.83 28.10
CA VAL A 172 8.42 -2.24 28.64
C VAL A 172 9.35 -1.02 28.65
N THR A 173 10.28 -0.93 29.60
CA THR A 173 11.19 0.22 29.70
C THR A 173 12.62 -0.20 29.39
N VAL A 174 13.17 0.28 28.27
CA VAL A 174 14.55 0.03 27.89
C VAL A 174 15.53 0.94 28.63
N SER A 175 16.79 0.53 28.75
CA SER A 175 17.77 1.12 29.68
C SER A 175 18.33 2.47 29.26
N LYS A 176 18.24 2.87 28.00
CA LYS A 176 18.84 4.10 27.46
C LYS A 176 17.78 5.12 27.06
N SER A 177 18.25 6.35 26.80
CA SER A 177 17.44 7.44 26.27
C SER A 177 16.99 7.17 24.82
N MET A 178 15.92 7.81 24.38
CA MET A 178 15.51 7.78 22.98
C MET A 178 16.67 8.19 22.06
N SER A 179 17.37 9.27 22.40
CA SER A 179 18.50 9.76 21.61
C SER A 179 19.70 8.81 21.54
N TYR A 180 19.81 7.83 22.44
CA TYR A 180 20.83 6.80 22.32
C TYR A 180 20.51 5.83 21.19
N TYR A 181 19.22 5.46 21.05
CA TYR A 181 18.81 4.50 20.03
C TYR A 181 18.58 5.14 18.65
N GLY A 182 17.97 6.34 18.63
CA GLY A 182 17.54 7.00 17.40
C GLY A 182 18.45 8.11 16.88
N LYS A 183 19.54 8.47 17.61
CA LYS A 183 20.48 9.46 17.08
C LYS A 183 21.10 8.98 15.77
N ASN A 184 21.06 9.83 14.76
CA ASN A 184 21.64 9.53 13.45
C ASN A 184 23.17 9.41 13.50
N ASP A 185 23.69 8.44 12.76
CA ASP A 185 25.10 8.29 12.49
C ASP A 185 25.58 9.27 11.39
N SER A 186 26.85 9.17 10.99
CA SER A 186 27.42 10.02 9.92
C SER A 186 26.82 9.77 8.54
N TYR A 187 26.00 8.73 8.38
CA TYR A 187 25.32 8.38 7.13
C TYR A 187 23.85 8.80 7.13
N GLY A 188 23.35 9.36 8.24
CA GLY A 188 21.96 9.77 8.41
C GLY A 188 21.03 8.62 8.76
N SER A 189 21.53 7.51 9.30
CA SER A 189 20.72 6.39 9.76
C SER A 189 20.74 6.29 11.27
N ASP A 190 19.66 5.81 11.86
CA ASP A 190 19.55 5.58 13.31
C ASP A 190 20.65 4.63 13.82
N MET A 191 21.22 4.97 14.96
CA MET A 191 22.41 4.24 15.45
C MET A 191 22.09 2.85 16.01
N TYR A 192 21.03 2.69 16.79
CA TYR A 192 20.80 1.47 17.57
C TYR A 192 19.34 1.05 17.76
N PRO A 193 18.43 1.20 16.80
CA PRO A 193 17.06 0.72 16.96
C PRO A 193 16.98 -0.81 17.12
N ASP A 194 17.91 -1.55 16.50
CA ASP A 194 18.09 -2.99 16.67
C ASP A 194 18.33 -3.40 18.13
N LYS A 195 19.09 -2.59 18.87
CA LYS A 195 19.36 -2.82 20.30
C LYS A 195 18.13 -2.52 21.16
N MET A 196 17.35 -1.50 20.81
CA MET A 196 16.07 -1.23 21.47
C MET A 196 15.14 -2.45 21.35
N VAL A 197 14.99 -2.98 20.14
CA VAL A 197 14.13 -4.15 19.88
C VAL A 197 14.62 -5.38 20.64
N SER A 198 15.91 -5.69 20.58
CA SER A 198 16.48 -6.85 21.28
C SER A 198 16.33 -6.74 22.80
N GLU A 199 16.54 -5.55 23.37
CA GLU A 199 16.36 -5.31 24.80
C GLU A 199 14.87 -5.41 25.19
N ALA A 200 13.96 -4.84 24.38
CA ALA A 200 12.53 -4.91 24.62
C ALA A 200 12.00 -6.37 24.61
N CYS A 201 12.46 -7.19 23.67
CA CYS A 201 12.13 -8.62 23.64
C CYS A 201 12.62 -9.35 24.90
N THR A 202 13.85 -9.08 25.34
CA THR A 202 14.40 -9.69 26.55
C THR A 202 13.63 -9.29 27.80
N ILE A 203 13.17 -8.03 27.89
CA ILE A 203 12.32 -7.58 29.01
C ILE A 203 10.93 -8.20 28.92
N ALA A 204 10.36 -8.30 27.71
CA ALA A 204 9.06 -8.92 27.51
C ALA A 204 9.06 -10.39 27.97
N ASP A 205 10.07 -11.16 27.66
CA ASP A 205 10.27 -12.52 28.16
C ASP A 205 10.44 -12.53 29.69
N THR A 206 11.44 -11.84 30.22
CA THR A 206 11.88 -12.02 31.62
C THR A 206 11.00 -11.32 32.65
N VAL A 207 10.33 -10.21 32.30
CA VAL A 207 9.53 -9.39 33.22
C VAL A 207 8.04 -9.56 32.99
N PHE A 208 7.62 -9.64 31.73
CA PHE A 208 6.20 -9.78 31.38
C PHE A 208 5.78 -11.23 31.15
N ASN A 209 6.74 -12.19 31.18
CA ASN A 209 6.54 -13.61 30.96
C ASN A 209 5.85 -13.91 29.62
N VAL A 210 6.25 -13.20 28.57
CA VAL A 210 5.78 -13.46 27.21
C VAL A 210 6.40 -14.76 26.71
N ASP A 211 5.59 -15.70 26.29
CA ASP A 211 6.03 -16.97 25.69
C ASP A 211 6.26 -16.76 24.18
N PHE A 212 7.50 -16.56 23.79
CA PHE A 212 7.88 -16.31 22.41
C PHE A 212 7.70 -17.51 21.47
N THR A 213 7.51 -18.72 22.01
CA THR A 213 7.21 -19.90 21.19
C THR A 213 5.87 -19.80 20.45
N GLN A 214 4.96 -18.94 20.92
CA GLN A 214 3.64 -18.71 20.30
C GLN A 214 3.69 -17.85 19.04
N TYR A 215 4.83 -17.20 18.75
CA TYR A 215 5.02 -16.30 17.59
C TYR A 215 5.90 -16.92 16.51
N ASP A 216 6.24 -18.19 16.61
CA ASP A 216 6.84 -19.03 15.58
C ASP A 216 5.72 -19.87 14.94
N ASN A 217 4.93 -19.25 14.06
CA ASN A 217 3.71 -19.87 13.52
C ASN A 217 4.03 -21.02 12.52
N ASN A 218 5.22 -21.00 11.91
CA ASN A 218 5.66 -22.00 10.94
C ASN A 218 6.55 -23.08 11.53
N ASN A 219 6.95 -22.94 12.81
CA ASN A 219 7.82 -23.85 13.57
C ASN A 219 9.23 -24.02 12.96
N ASP A 220 9.81 -22.95 12.41
CA ASP A 220 11.18 -22.96 11.87
C ASP A 220 12.26 -22.57 12.90
N GLY A 221 11.86 -22.18 14.11
CA GLY A 221 12.74 -21.78 15.20
C GLY A 221 12.98 -20.27 15.29
N GLU A 222 12.36 -19.48 14.39
CA GLU A 222 12.38 -18.03 14.43
C GLU A 222 11.01 -17.48 14.84
N VAL A 223 11.01 -16.36 15.54
CA VAL A 223 9.80 -15.56 15.74
C VAL A 223 9.50 -14.89 14.42
N ASP A 224 8.31 -15.12 13.87
CA ASP A 224 7.96 -14.64 12.55
C ASP A 224 7.99 -13.11 12.46
N PHE A 225 7.58 -12.42 13.55
CA PHE A 225 7.51 -10.97 13.55
C PHE A 225 7.36 -10.35 14.94
N VAL A 226 8.07 -9.25 15.18
CA VAL A 226 7.88 -8.36 16.33
C VAL A 226 7.68 -6.94 15.84
N PHE A 227 6.62 -6.26 16.29
CA PHE A 227 6.44 -4.83 16.10
C PHE A 227 6.73 -4.08 17.40
N VAL A 228 7.51 -3.00 17.32
CA VAL A 228 7.74 -2.10 18.45
C VAL A 228 7.04 -0.78 18.20
N ILE A 229 6.12 -0.39 19.07
CA ILE A 229 5.62 0.98 19.14
C ILE A 229 6.39 1.67 20.26
N TYR A 230 7.25 2.61 19.89
CA TYR A 230 8.07 3.34 20.85
C TYR A 230 7.45 4.66 21.28
N ALA A 231 7.66 5.05 22.54
CA ALA A 231 7.11 6.26 23.17
C ALA A 231 7.55 7.53 22.44
N GLY A 232 6.65 8.48 22.29
CA GLY A 232 6.90 9.80 21.73
C GLY A 232 6.81 9.87 20.20
N TYR A 233 7.56 10.80 19.60
CA TYR A 233 7.47 11.14 18.17
C TYR A 233 8.49 10.40 17.33
N GLY A 234 8.14 10.14 16.05
CA GLY A 234 9.05 9.59 15.04
C GLY A 234 9.69 10.66 14.16
N GLU A 235 10.89 10.41 13.64
CA GLU A 235 11.61 11.37 12.80
C GLU A 235 10.89 11.60 11.46
N ALA A 236 10.38 10.54 10.81
CA ALA A 236 9.63 10.64 9.54
C ALA A 236 8.39 11.54 9.62
N ASP A 237 7.81 11.66 10.82
CA ASP A 237 6.59 12.41 11.11
C ASP A 237 6.85 13.78 11.77
N GLY A 238 8.07 14.28 11.68
CA GLY A 238 8.45 15.60 12.17
C GLY A 238 9.05 15.64 13.58
N GLY A 239 9.42 14.50 14.14
CA GLY A 239 10.26 14.40 15.33
C GLY A 239 11.66 14.96 15.10
N ALA A 240 12.43 15.12 16.17
CA ALA A 240 13.81 15.57 16.08
C ALA A 240 14.72 14.46 15.47
N SER A 241 15.86 14.84 14.87
CA SER A 241 16.88 13.92 14.34
C SER A 241 17.59 13.06 15.42
N THR A 242 17.04 13.04 16.61
CA THR A 242 17.45 12.18 17.73
C THR A 242 16.35 11.18 18.11
N THR A 243 15.23 11.20 17.39
CA THR A 243 14.18 10.19 17.50
C THR A 243 14.38 9.09 16.45
N ILE A 244 13.64 8.01 16.55
CA ILE A 244 13.79 6.88 15.64
C ILE A 244 12.91 7.11 14.39
N TRP A 245 13.43 6.75 13.22
CA TRP A 245 12.64 6.66 12.00
C TRP A 245 11.82 5.35 12.03
N PRO A 246 10.49 5.37 11.82
CA PRO A 246 9.69 4.14 11.64
C PRO A 246 10.23 3.31 10.49
N HIS A 247 10.45 2.01 10.71
CA HIS A 247 11.02 1.12 9.69
C HIS A 247 10.80 -0.36 10.00
N SER A 248 10.95 -1.19 8.99
CA SER A 248 11.04 -2.65 9.07
C SER A 248 12.47 -3.13 8.77
N TRP A 249 13.03 -4.03 9.61
CA TRP A 249 14.42 -4.46 9.50
C TRP A 249 14.67 -5.84 10.09
N GLN A 250 15.96 -6.27 10.04
CA GLN A 250 16.44 -7.49 10.66
C GLN A 250 17.57 -7.24 11.66
N LEU A 251 17.46 -7.81 12.86
CA LEU A 251 18.49 -7.72 13.90
C LEU A 251 19.86 -8.24 13.42
N SER A 252 19.87 -9.35 12.67
CA SER A 252 21.12 -9.93 12.13
C SER A 252 21.81 -9.02 11.13
N ALA A 253 21.08 -8.22 10.35
CA ALA A 253 21.64 -7.26 9.43
C ALA A 253 22.36 -6.11 10.16
N ALA A 254 21.85 -5.71 11.33
CA ALA A 254 22.50 -4.76 12.23
C ALA A 254 23.64 -5.39 13.07
N GLY A 255 23.85 -6.70 12.96
CA GLY A 255 24.84 -7.44 13.76
C GLY A 255 24.38 -7.74 15.19
N THR A 256 23.10 -7.61 15.48
CA THR A 256 22.49 -7.92 16.79
C THR A 256 21.88 -9.32 16.77
N ARG A 257 22.07 -10.05 17.85
CA ARG A 257 21.46 -11.37 18.08
C ARG A 257 20.49 -11.27 19.25
N CYS A 258 19.28 -11.76 19.07
CA CYS A 258 18.26 -11.89 20.10
C CYS A 258 17.72 -13.32 20.10
N GLU A 259 17.82 -13.99 21.26
CA GLU A 259 17.26 -15.33 21.48
C GLU A 259 16.48 -15.31 22.79
N VAL A 260 15.21 -15.68 22.73
CA VAL A 260 14.25 -15.76 23.84
C VAL A 260 13.44 -17.05 23.71
N ASP A 261 13.21 -17.76 24.81
CA ASP A 261 12.50 -19.07 24.83
C ASP A 261 13.04 -20.11 23.81
N GLY A 262 14.33 -20.03 23.47
CA GLY A 262 14.94 -20.88 22.46
C GLY A 262 14.53 -20.56 21.02
N LYS A 263 13.87 -19.41 20.79
CA LYS A 263 13.52 -18.87 19.49
C LYS A 263 14.42 -17.69 19.14
N ARG A 264 14.75 -17.55 17.88
CA ARG A 264 15.50 -16.41 17.36
C ARG A 264 14.52 -15.31 16.95
N VAL A 265 14.68 -14.11 17.51
CA VAL A 265 14.03 -12.90 16.99
C VAL A 265 14.95 -12.25 15.97
N ASN A 266 14.45 -12.03 14.77
CA ASN A 266 15.23 -11.46 13.68
C ASN A 266 14.49 -10.36 12.93
N LEU A 267 13.33 -10.67 12.34
CA LEU A 267 12.50 -9.71 11.63
C LEU A 267 11.73 -8.85 12.63
N TYR A 268 11.80 -7.53 12.44
CA TYR A 268 11.04 -6.59 13.25
C TYR A 268 10.61 -5.38 12.41
N ALA A 269 9.59 -4.68 12.91
CA ALA A 269 9.30 -3.31 12.51
C ALA A 269 9.13 -2.42 13.73
N CYS A 270 9.20 -1.11 13.55
CA CYS A 270 8.91 -0.17 14.61
C CYS A 270 8.19 1.08 14.08
N GLY A 271 7.42 1.72 14.96
CA GLY A 271 6.72 2.96 14.69
C GLY A 271 6.58 3.80 15.97
N ASN A 272 6.29 5.10 15.80
CA ASN A 272 6.14 6.02 16.90
C ASN A 272 4.73 5.96 17.53
N GLU A 273 4.66 6.28 18.81
CA GLU A 273 3.40 6.42 19.53
C GLU A 273 2.62 7.66 19.11
N LEU A 274 3.28 8.83 19.05
CA LEU A 274 2.61 10.13 18.92
C LEU A 274 2.82 10.76 17.55
N ASP A 275 1.74 11.26 16.97
CA ASP A 275 1.77 12.15 15.81
C ASP A 275 2.25 13.56 16.24
N TYR A 276 3.22 14.09 15.49
CA TYR A 276 3.85 15.37 15.84
C TYR A 276 2.89 16.55 15.74
N TYR A 277 1.91 16.52 14.85
CA TYR A 277 1.02 17.66 14.56
C TYR A 277 -0.16 17.72 15.53
N SER A 278 -0.83 16.60 15.73
CA SER A 278 -1.99 16.50 16.63
C SER A 278 -1.60 16.36 18.10
N LYS A 279 -0.40 15.87 18.39
CA LYS A 279 0.07 15.47 19.74
C LYS A 279 -0.73 14.32 20.35
N MET A 280 -1.54 13.65 19.54
CA MET A 280 -2.29 12.46 19.90
C MET A 280 -1.49 11.22 19.44
N HIS A 281 -1.91 10.03 19.87
CA HIS A 281 -1.31 8.84 19.32
C HIS A 281 -1.53 8.76 17.80
N THR A 282 -0.59 8.19 17.08
CA THR A 282 -0.70 7.95 15.62
C THR A 282 -1.91 7.06 15.31
N GLY A 283 -2.37 7.12 14.06
CA GLY A 283 -3.30 6.14 13.53
C GLY A 283 -2.60 4.81 13.19
N ILE A 284 -3.33 3.95 12.50
CA ILE A 284 -2.84 2.62 12.12
C ILE A 284 -2.02 2.62 10.82
N GLY A 285 -1.95 3.74 10.10
CA GLY A 285 -1.38 3.78 8.75
C GLY A 285 0.06 3.29 8.68
N THR A 286 0.95 3.87 9.51
CA THR A 286 2.36 3.42 9.61
C THR A 286 2.46 1.96 10.03
N PHE A 287 1.67 1.52 11.01
CA PHE A 287 1.64 0.12 11.42
C PHE A 287 1.27 -0.81 10.25
N CYS A 288 0.22 -0.46 9.51
CA CYS A 288 -0.24 -1.27 8.38
C CYS A 288 0.80 -1.30 7.24
N HIS A 289 1.45 -0.18 6.95
CA HIS A 289 2.53 -0.10 5.97
C HIS A 289 3.71 -1.01 6.35
N GLU A 290 4.27 -0.81 7.54
CA GLU A 290 5.44 -1.57 8.00
C GLU A 290 5.14 -3.07 8.14
N PHE A 291 3.93 -3.42 8.57
CA PHE A 291 3.53 -4.82 8.62
C PHE A 291 3.32 -5.42 7.21
N SER A 292 2.93 -4.61 6.22
CA SER A 292 2.82 -5.07 4.83
C SER A 292 4.16 -5.49 4.22
N HIS A 293 5.27 -4.89 4.67
CA HIS A 293 6.61 -5.36 4.31
C HIS A 293 6.89 -6.78 4.81
N VAL A 294 6.42 -7.12 6.00
CA VAL A 294 6.51 -8.48 6.54
C VAL A 294 5.75 -9.48 5.68
N LEU A 295 4.66 -9.04 5.05
CA LEU A 295 3.88 -9.83 4.10
C LEU A 295 4.56 -9.93 2.72
N GLY A 296 5.66 -9.20 2.49
CA GLY A 296 6.48 -9.26 1.28
C GLY A 296 6.22 -8.16 0.26
N LEU A 297 5.43 -7.13 0.59
CA LEU A 297 5.21 -5.99 -0.29
C LEU A 297 6.38 -5.00 -0.22
N PRO A 298 6.89 -4.53 -1.35
CA PRO A 298 7.91 -3.48 -1.41
C PRO A 298 7.29 -2.08 -1.34
N ASP A 299 8.12 -1.07 -1.09
CA ASP A 299 7.74 0.32 -1.28
C ASP A 299 7.43 0.63 -2.74
N LEU A 300 6.40 1.42 -2.95
CA LEU A 300 6.01 1.92 -4.27
C LEU A 300 6.36 3.39 -4.48
N TYR A 301 6.85 4.09 -3.47
CA TYR A 301 7.48 5.40 -3.65
C TYR A 301 8.92 5.27 -4.17
N VAL A 302 9.52 6.40 -4.54
CA VAL A 302 10.91 6.44 -5.01
C VAL A 302 11.88 6.28 -3.85
N THR A 303 12.60 5.18 -3.81
CA THR A 303 13.59 4.85 -2.76
C THR A 303 15.02 5.26 -3.13
N ASN A 304 15.22 6.21 -4.05
CA ASN A 304 16.50 6.78 -4.43
C ASN A 304 16.40 8.31 -4.58
N THR A 305 17.38 8.94 -5.23
CA THR A 305 17.38 10.39 -5.46
C THR A 305 16.57 10.86 -6.68
N ALA A 306 15.89 9.96 -7.37
CA ALA A 306 15.00 10.36 -8.47
C ALA A 306 13.79 11.13 -7.92
N SER A 307 13.26 12.03 -8.73
CA SER A 307 12.08 12.81 -8.37
C SER A 307 11.05 12.68 -9.48
N HIS A 308 10.06 11.85 -9.24
CA HIS A 308 8.87 11.69 -10.09
C HIS A 308 7.73 11.17 -9.23
N THR A 309 6.53 11.27 -9.75
CA THR A 309 5.33 10.77 -9.08
C THR A 309 5.23 9.26 -9.19
N THR A 310 4.66 8.63 -8.19
CA THR A 310 4.43 7.19 -8.05
C THR A 310 2.96 6.95 -7.70
N MET A 311 2.62 6.01 -6.85
CA MET A 311 1.22 5.76 -6.46
C MET A 311 0.66 6.83 -5.49
N ASN A 312 1.50 7.54 -4.76
CA ASN A 312 1.15 8.57 -3.78
C ASN A 312 0.07 8.11 -2.76
N GLU A 313 -0.91 8.97 -2.50
CA GLU A 313 -1.99 8.75 -1.55
C GLU A 313 -2.98 7.62 -1.95
N TRP A 314 -2.84 7.08 -3.18
CA TRP A 314 -3.67 5.99 -3.69
C TRP A 314 -3.30 4.61 -3.13
N ASP A 315 -2.12 4.47 -2.55
CA ASP A 315 -1.56 3.17 -2.19
C ASP A 315 -0.91 3.18 -0.80
N ILE A 316 -1.13 2.10 -0.04
CA ILE A 316 -0.59 1.93 1.32
C ILE A 316 0.93 1.80 1.32
N MET A 317 1.53 1.30 0.25
CA MET A 317 2.98 1.14 0.12
C MET A 317 3.67 2.38 -0.47
N ASP A 318 2.94 3.51 -0.51
CA ASP A 318 3.46 4.82 -0.91
C ASP A 318 3.08 5.85 0.18
N TYR A 319 2.41 6.96 -0.14
CA TYR A 319 1.97 7.97 0.84
C TYR A 319 0.60 7.69 1.47
N GLY A 320 -0.09 6.64 1.06
CA GLY A 320 -1.37 6.22 1.62
C GLY A 320 -1.41 6.04 3.14
N PRO A 321 -0.32 5.62 3.83
CA PRO A 321 -0.27 5.56 5.29
C PRO A 321 -0.67 6.86 6.00
N TYR A 322 -0.51 8.00 5.34
CA TYR A 322 -0.83 9.32 5.90
C TYR A 322 -2.25 9.81 5.63
N ASN A 323 -3.07 9.06 4.90
CA ASN A 323 -4.47 9.43 4.66
C ASN A 323 -5.21 9.60 5.99
N ASN A 324 -6.07 10.63 6.06
CA ASN A 324 -6.75 11.01 7.30
C ASN A 324 -5.79 11.14 8.50
N GLU A 325 -4.65 11.78 8.29
CA GLU A 325 -3.60 11.93 9.31
C GLU A 325 -3.15 10.57 9.91
N GLY A 326 -3.06 9.54 9.07
CA GLY A 326 -2.65 8.20 9.44
C GLY A 326 -3.73 7.31 10.05
N ASN A 327 -4.97 7.80 10.15
CA ASN A 327 -6.05 7.05 10.81
C ASN A 327 -6.86 6.15 9.88
N THR A 328 -6.88 6.44 8.58
CA THR A 328 -7.65 5.66 7.60
C THR A 328 -6.78 5.45 6.35
N PRO A 329 -5.81 4.52 6.41
CA PRO A 329 -5.01 4.18 5.23
C PRO A 329 -5.91 3.57 4.14
N PRO A 330 -5.57 3.72 2.84
CA PRO A 330 -6.35 3.11 1.77
C PRO A 330 -6.28 1.58 1.86
N THR A 331 -7.32 0.91 1.39
CA THR A 331 -7.27 -0.55 1.27
C THR A 331 -6.17 -0.96 0.28
N PHE A 332 -5.70 -2.20 0.38
CA PHE A 332 -4.78 -2.74 -0.60
C PHE A 332 -5.37 -2.66 -2.02
N SER A 333 -4.55 -2.22 -2.96
CA SER A 333 -4.89 -2.21 -4.39
C SER A 333 -5.14 -3.62 -4.93
N ALA A 334 -5.76 -3.71 -6.09
CA ALA A 334 -5.92 -5.00 -6.77
C ALA A 334 -4.57 -5.70 -7.02
N TYR A 335 -3.49 -4.92 -7.27
CA TYR A 335 -2.16 -5.49 -7.45
C TYR A 335 -1.64 -6.14 -6.17
N GLU A 336 -1.72 -5.47 -5.05
CA GLU A 336 -1.24 -5.99 -3.77
C GLU A 336 -2.03 -7.22 -3.33
N ARG A 337 -3.38 -7.19 -3.47
CA ARG A 337 -4.23 -8.35 -3.21
C ARG A 337 -3.90 -9.53 -4.15
N PHE A 338 -3.62 -9.24 -5.42
CA PHE A 338 -3.21 -10.26 -6.39
C PHE A 338 -1.82 -10.82 -6.07
N PHE A 339 -0.87 -9.96 -5.70
CA PHE A 339 0.47 -10.37 -5.29
C PHE A 339 0.43 -11.33 -4.10
N MET A 340 -0.41 -11.05 -3.10
CA MET A 340 -0.60 -11.88 -1.91
C MET A 340 -1.53 -13.08 -2.12
N GLY A 341 -2.18 -13.19 -3.27
CA GLY A 341 -3.12 -14.27 -3.58
C GLY A 341 -4.50 -14.11 -2.92
N TRP A 342 -4.84 -12.90 -2.44
CA TRP A 342 -6.14 -12.59 -1.85
C TRP A 342 -7.20 -12.18 -2.88
N LEU A 343 -6.78 -11.91 -4.10
CA LEU A 343 -7.61 -11.61 -5.25
C LEU A 343 -7.10 -12.36 -6.47
N GLN A 344 -8.02 -12.95 -7.24
CA GLN A 344 -7.74 -13.55 -8.54
C GLN A 344 -8.38 -12.68 -9.62
N PRO A 345 -7.63 -11.82 -10.32
CA PRO A 345 -8.21 -10.96 -11.34
C PRO A 345 -8.74 -11.77 -12.53
N ARG A 346 -9.81 -11.30 -13.14
CA ARG A 346 -10.36 -11.89 -14.36
C ARG A 346 -9.57 -11.40 -15.57
N LEU A 347 -8.90 -12.31 -16.29
CA LEU A 347 -8.26 -11.99 -17.57
C LEU A 347 -9.33 -11.69 -18.61
N ILE A 348 -9.31 -10.50 -19.21
CA ILE A 348 -10.22 -10.11 -20.29
C ILE A 348 -9.49 -10.14 -21.63
N VAL A 349 -10.11 -10.84 -22.61
CA VAL A 349 -9.49 -11.13 -23.92
C VAL A 349 -10.39 -10.67 -25.07
N ASN A 350 -11.67 -10.95 -24.98
CA ASN A 350 -12.64 -10.71 -26.05
C ASN A 350 -13.33 -9.34 -25.88
N PRO A 351 -13.87 -8.74 -26.96
CA PRO A 351 -14.73 -7.58 -26.83
C PRO A 351 -15.91 -7.85 -25.90
N GLU A 352 -16.13 -6.98 -24.93
CA GLU A 352 -17.23 -7.07 -23.97
C GLU A 352 -17.64 -5.70 -23.38
N ASN A 353 -18.88 -5.59 -22.93
CA ASN A 353 -19.35 -4.49 -22.10
C ASN A 353 -19.16 -4.91 -20.65
N ILE A 354 -18.42 -4.14 -19.90
CA ILE A 354 -17.99 -4.47 -18.55
C ILE A 354 -18.73 -3.59 -17.55
N GLU A 355 -19.17 -4.20 -16.46
CA GLU A 355 -19.60 -3.56 -15.23
C GLU A 355 -18.63 -3.99 -14.14
N LEU A 356 -18.08 -3.03 -13.39
CA LEU A 356 -17.07 -3.25 -12.35
C LEU A 356 -17.52 -2.54 -11.07
N LYS A 357 -17.78 -3.31 -10.03
CA LYS A 357 -18.15 -2.83 -8.71
C LYS A 357 -16.94 -2.38 -7.91
N ASP A 358 -17.18 -1.64 -6.82
CA ASP A 358 -16.14 -1.25 -5.89
C ASP A 358 -15.32 -2.45 -5.40
N LEU A 359 -13.98 -2.26 -5.36
CA LEU A 359 -13.01 -3.30 -4.99
C LEU A 359 -13.24 -3.82 -3.56
N GLN A 360 -13.60 -2.95 -2.62
CA GLN A 360 -13.81 -3.35 -1.23
C GLN A 360 -15.08 -4.21 -1.07
N GLU A 361 -16.13 -3.91 -1.86
CA GLU A 361 -17.38 -4.66 -1.81
C GLU A 361 -17.27 -6.00 -2.54
N SER A 362 -16.68 -5.98 -3.75
CA SER A 362 -16.74 -7.13 -4.69
C SER A 362 -15.50 -8.02 -4.65
N ASN A 363 -14.36 -7.48 -4.25
CA ASN A 363 -13.04 -8.09 -4.44
C ASN A 363 -12.79 -8.48 -5.91
N GLU A 364 -13.31 -7.69 -6.86
CA GLU A 364 -13.18 -7.92 -8.30
C GLU A 364 -12.16 -6.97 -8.91
N ALA A 365 -11.34 -7.50 -9.79
CA ALA A 365 -10.45 -6.73 -10.66
C ALA A 365 -10.31 -7.45 -12.00
N LEU A 366 -9.90 -6.68 -13.01
CA LEU A 366 -9.66 -7.21 -14.35
C LEU A 366 -8.18 -7.13 -14.67
N LEU A 367 -7.71 -8.12 -15.43
CA LEU A 367 -6.35 -8.16 -15.93
C LEU A 367 -6.37 -8.07 -17.46
N ILE A 368 -5.54 -7.19 -18.01
CA ILE A 368 -5.31 -7.04 -19.44
C ILE A 368 -3.85 -7.38 -19.72
N SER A 369 -3.63 -8.33 -20.62
CA SER A 369 -2.31 -8.70 -21.12
C SER A 369 -2.25 -8.48 -22.63
N SER A 370 -1.18 -7.83 -23.11
CA SER A 370 -0.99 -7.60 -24.55
C SER A 370 -0.87 -8.88 -25.39
N THR A 371 -0.71 -10.03 -24.75
CA THR A 371 -0.63 -11.35 -25.40
C THR A 371 -1.93 -12.14 -25.30
N ASP A 372 -2.99 -11.57 -24.70
CA ASP A 372 -4.23 -12.28 -24.37
C ASP A 372 -4.02 -13.55 -23.49
N GLN A 373 -2.87 -13.64 -22.82
CA GLN A 373 -2.51 -14.75 -21.92
C GLN A 373 -1.84 -14.23 -20.65
N HIS A 374 -2.04 -14.92 -19.55
CA HIS A 374 -1.37 -14.66 -18.28
C HIS A 374 -1.47 -15.89 -17.37
N ASN A 375 -0.42 -16.17 -16.58
CA ASN A 375 -0.41 -17.31 -15.65
C ASN A 375 -1.28 -17.07 -14.39
N LEU A 376 -1.71 -15.84 -14.14
CA LEU A 376 -2.50 -15.41 -12.99
C LEU A 376 -1.83 -15.72 -11.63
N ILE A 377 -0.51 -15.52 -11.57
CA ILE A 377 0.29 -15.63 -10.34
C ILE A 377 0.91 -14.26 -10.05
N GLY A 378 0.38 -13.55 -9.04
CA GLY A 378 0.72 -12.15 -8.80
C GLY A 378 2.18 -11.88 -8.39
N ASN A 379 2.79 -12.80 -7.63
CA ASN A 379 4.18 -12.69 -7.18
C ASN A 379 5.21 -13.39 -8.11
N ASN A 380 4.75 -14.01 -9.19
CA ASN A 380 5.57 -14.59 -10.24
C ASN A 380 4.82 -14.57 -11.59
N PRO A 381 4.46 -13.38 -12.09
CA PRO A 381 3.62 -13.25 -13.28
C PRO A 381 4.37 -13.59 -14.57
N ASP A 382 3.64 -14.20 -15.50
CA ASP A 382 4.08 -14.43 -16.88
C ASP A 382 2.89 -14.22 -17.84
N PRO A 383 2.95 -13.21 -18.73
CA PRO A 383 4.03 -12.23 -18.90
C PRO A 383 4.19 -11.28 -17.70
N THR A 384 5.42 -10.74 -17.54
CA THR A 384 5.76 -9.82 -16.45
C THR A 384 5.20 -8.40 -16.63
N THR A 385 4.67 -8.08 -17.81
CA THR A 385 4.02 -6.80 -18.10
C THR A 385 2.55 -7.03 -18.39
N PHE A 386 1.69 -6.39 -17.59
CA PHE A 386 0.23 -6.47 -17.69
C PHE A 386 -0.40 -5.23 -17.07
N TYR A 387 -1.72 -5.11 -17.18
CA TYR A 387 -2.48 -4.03 -16.59
C TYR A 387 -3.56 -4.61 -15.68
N LEU A 388 -3.83 -3.91 -14.59
CA LEU A 388 -4.97 -4.18 -13.71
C LEU A 388 -5.96 -3.02 -13.77
N VAL A 389 -7.23 -3.37 -13.77
CA VAL A 389 -8.35 -2.43 -13.72
C VAL A 389 -9.15 -2.73 -12.47
N GLU A 390 -9.34 -1.73 -11.63
CA GLU A 390 -10.14 -1.79 -10.42
C GLU A 390 -11.02 -0.57 -10.28
N ASN A 391 -12.08 -0.68 -9.51
CA ASN A 391 -12.95 0.43 -9.16
C ASN A 391 -12.70 0.81 -7.70
N ARG A 392 -12.32 2.07 -7.46
CA ARG A 392 -12.08 2.63 -6.13
C ARG A 392 -13.15 3.66 -5.82
N GLN A 393 -13.79 3.51 -4.68
CA GLN A 393 -14.82 4.43 -4.21
C GLN A 393 -14.41 5.03 -2.86
N GLN A 394 -14.81 6.31 -2.61
CA GLN A 394 -14.49 6.97 -1.33
C GLN A 394 -15.41 6.48 -0.21
N VAL A 395 -15.32 5.18 0.11
CA VAL A 395 -16.07 4.51 1.18
C VAL A 395 -15.13 3.61 2.00
N GLY A 396 -15.49 3.31 3.25
CA GLY A 396 -14.71 2.42 4.11
C GLY A 396 -13.25 2.87 4.26
N TRP A 397 -12.30 1.98 4.01
CA TRP A 397 -10.87 2.31 4.08
C TRP A 397 -10.42 3.31 3.00
N ASP A 398 -11.17 3.45 1.92
CA ASP A 398 -10.88 4.38 0.82
C ASP A 398 -11.58 5.75 0.96
N GLU A 399 -12.30 6.01 2.06
CA GLU A 399 -13.05 7.26 2.29
C GLU A 399 -12.20 8.52 2.07
N HIS A 400 -10.91 8.41 2.35
CA HIS A 400 -9.96 9.53 2.29
C HIS A 400 -9.01 9.50 1.09
N LEU A 401 -9.31 8.71 0.07
CA LEU A 401 -8.61 8.77 -1.21
C LEU A 401 -8.78 10.16 -1.86
N PRO A 402 -7.85 10.60 -2.73
CA PRO A 402 -7.96 11.87 -3.44
C PRO A 402 -9.20 11.99 -4.34
N GLY A 403 -9.84 10.88 -4.65
CA GLY A 403 -11.03 10.79 -5.49
C GLY A 403 -11.56 9.36 -5.62
N HIS A 404 -12.44 9.14 -6.59
CA HIS A 404 -13.06 7.85 -6.86
C HIS A 404 -13.12 7.59 -8.37
N GLY A 405 -13.33 6.34 -8.77
CA GLY A 405 -13.46 5.93 -10.16
C GLY A 405 -12.66 4.68 -10.53
N MET A 406 -12.49 4.43 -11.82
CA MET A 406 -11.69 3.33 -12.32
C MET A 406 -10.20 3.67 -12.23
N MET A 407 -9.46 2.90 -11.46
CA MET A 407 -8.02 2.95 -11.42
C MET A 407 -7.44 1.94 -12.42
N LEU A 408 -6.52 2.40 -13.26
CA LEU A 408 -5.78 1.60 -14.22
C LEU A 408 -4.30 1.61 -13.82
N THR A 409 -3.78 0.43 -13.47
CA THR A 409 -2.38 0.29 -13.04
C THR A 409 -1.63 -0.58 -14.03
N LYS A 410 -0.48 -0.12 -14.49
CA LYS A 410 0.44 -0.90 -15.31
C LYS A 410 1.48 -1.56 -14.43
N ILE A 411 1.60 -2.87 -14.53
CA ILE A 411 2.60 -3.65 -13.82
C ILE A 411 3.73 -4.02 -14.77
N GLN A 412 4.97 -3.79 -14.33
CA GLN A 412 6.19 -4.25 -14.99
C GLN A 412 7.04 -4.99 -13.95
N TYR A 413 6.63 -6.22 -13.65
CA TYR A 413 7.23 -7.01 -12.59
C TYR A 413 8.69 -7.36 -12.89
N SER A 414 9.52 -7.27 -11.85
CA SER A 414 10.90 -7.73 -11.88
C SER A 414 11.28 -8.23 -10.48
N TYR A 415 11.52 -9.52 -10.33
CA TYR A 415 11.91 -10.10 -9.05
C TYR A 415 13.05 -9.33 -8.37
N SER A 416 14.07 -8.92 -9.14
CA SER A 416 15.22 -8.19 -8.56
C SER A 416 14.84 -6.81 -8.03
N ARG A 417 13.93 -6.07 -8.71
CA ARG A 417 13.49 -4.75 -8.23
C ARG A 417 12.61 -4.86 -6.99
N TRP A 418 11.73 -5.87 -6.94
CA TRP A 418 10.92 -6.16 -5.75
C TRP A 418 11.81 -6.55 -4.57
N TYR A 419 12.73 -7.46 -4.81
CA TYR A 419 13.68 -7.93 -3.80
C TYR A 419 14.62 -6.83 -3.29
N GLN A 420 14.98 -5.86 -4.12
CA GLN A 420 15.88 -4.75 -3.79
C GLN A 420 15.14 -3.48 -3.35
N ASN A 421 13.83 -3.53 -3.20
CA ASN A 421 13.00 -2.37 -2.88
C ASN A 421 13.24 -1.15 -3.80
N THR A 422 13.36 -1.39 -5.11
CA THR A 422 13.64 -0.37 -6.13
C THR A 422 12.58 -0.35 -7.24
N VAL A 423 11.34 -0.69 -6.88
CA VAL A 423 10.23 -0.95 -7.80
C VAL A 423 9.98 0.22 -8.71
N ASN A 424 9.88 1.42 -8.15
CA ASN A 424 9.53 2.64 -8.86
C ASN A 424 10.68 3.66 -8.96
N ASN A 425 11.94 3.24 -8.81
CA ASN A 425 13.11 4.14 -8.86
C ASN A 425 13.42 4.71 -10.26
N SER A 426 12.69 4.34 -11.30
CA SER A 426 12.88 4.82 -12.67
C SER A 426 11.55 5.23 -13.28
N SER A 427 11.37 6.53 -13.56
CA SER A 427 10.15 7.09 -14.16
C SER A 427 9.78 6.48 -15.52
N SER A 428 10.76 5.98 -16.28
CA SER A 428 10.53 5.35 -17.58
C SER A 428 10.21 3.84 -17.48
N LYS A 429 10.37 3.24 -16.27
CA LYS A 429 10.21 1.80 -16.05
C LYS A 429 9.68 1.54 -14.64
N MET A 430 8.66 2.27 -14.21
CA MET A 430 8.00 1.97 -12.94
C MET A 430 7.48 0.54 -12.93
N GLY A 431 7.65 -0.13 -11.81
CA GLY A 431 7.18 -1.50 -11.63
C GLY A 431 5.69 -1.59 -11.39
N VAL A 432 5.16 -0.61 -10.66
CA VAL A 432 3.74 -0.37 -10.41
C VAL A 432 3.47 1.09 -10.76
N ASP A 433 2.73 1.33 -11.82
CA ASP A 433 2.58 2.62 -12.48
C ASP A 433 1.09 2.97 -12.60
N LEU A 434 0.65 4.00 -11.89
CA LEU A 434 -0.70 4.53 -12.07
C LEU A 434 -0.79 5.20 -13.44
N ILE A 435 -1.72 4.77 -14.26
CA ILE A 435 -2.01 5.41 -15.54
C ILE A 435 -2.99 6.54 -15.29
N GLU A 436 -2.47 7.75 -15.17
CA GLU A 436 -3.29 8.93 -14.90
C GLU A 436 -4.23 9.24 -16.08
N ALA A 437 -5.53 9.21 -15.80
CA ALA A 437 -6.55 9.47 -16.80
C ALA A 437 -6.43 10.86 -17.41
N SER A 438 -5.93 11.84 -16.65
CA SER A 438 -5.64 13.19 -17.14
C SER A 438 -4.44 13.27 -18.10
N GLY A 439 -3.62 12.23 -18.16
CA GLY A 439 -2.34 12.22 -18.87
C GLY A 439 -1.25 13.13 -18.27
N LYS A 440 -1.47 13.62 -17.03
CA LYS A 440 -0.55 14.52 -16.33
C LYS A 440 0.14 13.78 -15.20
N THR A 441 1.34 13.35 -15.43
CA THR A 441 2.15 12.58 -14.47
C THR A 441 2.83 13.43 -13.39
N ASP A 442 2.74 14.76 -13.47
CA ASP A 442 3.36 15.70 -12.54
C ASP A 442 2.39 16.35 -11.54
N GLU A 443 1.11 15.98 -11.60
CA GLU A 443 0.03 16.55 -10.79
C GLU A 443 -0.82 15.48 -10.10
N GLN A 444 -0.22 14.42 -9.59
CA GLN A 444 -0.95 13.31 -8.94
C GLN A 444 -1.58 13.69 -7.58
N GLY A 445 -2.40 12.77 -7.04
CA GLY A 445 -3.17 12.98 -5.83
C GLY A 445 -4.45 13.77 -6.09
N LYS A 446 -5.06 13.60 -7.26
CA LYS A 446 -6.30 14.27 -7.67
C LYS A 446 -7.32 13.27 -8.22
N MET A 447 -8.58 13.58 -8.07
CA MET A 447 -9.67 12.81 -8.68
C MET A 447 -9.48 12.59 -10.20
N THR A 448 -8.84 13.53 -10.91
CA THR A 448 -8.57 13.42 -12.35
C THR A 448 -7.48 12.41 -12.72
N ASP A 449 -6.87 11.76 -11.75
CA ASP A 449 -5.96 10.63 -11.99
C ASP A 449 -6.75 9.38 -12.37
N LEU A 450 -8.01 9.30 -11.96
CA LEU A 450 -8.89 8.18 -12.24
C LEU A 450 -9.87 8.48 -13.38
N PHE A 451 -10.35 7.41 -14.02
CA PHE A 451 -11.41 7.45 -15.02
C PHE A 451 -12.80 7.39 -14.33
N PRO A 452 -13.84 8.05 -14.83
CA PRO A 452 -13.83 8.90 -16.04
C PRO A 452 -13.44 10.36 -15.77
N ALA A 453 -13.09 10.76 -14.55
CA ALA A 453 -12.88 12.17 -14.18
C ALA A 453 -11.77 12.84 -14.98
N GLY A 454 -10.67 12.15 -15.30
CA GLY A 454 -9.57 12.64 -16.13
C GLY A 454 -9.82 12.44 -17.63
N ALA A 455 -10.37 11.29 -18.00
CA ALA A 455 -10.74 10.92 -19.37
C ALA A 455 -11.74 9.76 -19.34
N ASN A 456 -12.52 9.61 -20.40
CA ASN A 456 -13.50 8.53 -20.50
C ASN A 456 -13.07 7.37 -21.43
N GLN A 457 -11.77 7.30 -21.74
CA GLN A 457 -11.19 6.21 -22.54
C GLN A 457 -9.68 6.09 -22.30
N TYR A 458 -9.14 4.91 -22.54
CA TYR A 458 -7.70 4.65 -22.58
C TYR A 458 -7.34 3.78 -23.80
N LEU A 459 -6.48 4.28 -24.67
CA LEU A 459 -6.08 3.65 -25.93
C LEU A 459 -4.59 3.26 -25.94
N GLY A 460 -3.91 3.36 -24.79
CA GLY A 460 -2.47 3.14 -24.69
C GLY A 460 -2.02 1.67 -24.73
N ILE A 461 -2.96 0.72 -24.70
CA ILE A 461 -2.66 -0.71 -24.85
C ILE A 461 -3.05 -1.13 -26.27
N THR A 462 -2.06 -1.51 -27.09
CA THR A 462 -2.29 -1.91 -28.48
C THR A 462 -3.33 -3.02 -28.59
N ASP A 463 -4.33 -2.84 -29.44
CA ASP A 463 -5.45 -3.77 -29.67
C ASP A 463 -6.34 -4.05 -28.44
N HIS A 464 -6.22 -3.25 -27.36
CA HIS A 464 -6.95 -3.44 -26.10
C HIS A 464 -7.57 -2.12 -25.63
N ALA A 465 -8.32 -1.45 -26.48
CA ALA A 465 -8.97 -0.19 -26.17
C ALA A 465 -9.98 -0.36 -25.01
N ILE A 466 -9.96 0.60 -24.07
CA ILE A 466 -10.95 0.79 -23.03
C ILE A 466 -11.68 2.09 -23.39
N GLU A 467 -12.99 2.02 -23.64
CA GLU A 467 -13.74 3.13 -24.21
C GLU A 467 -15.09 3.31 -23.47
N ALA A 468 -15.67 4.49 -23.62
CA ALA A 468 -16.96 4.83 -23.01
C ALA A 468 -17.03 4.50 -21.51
N ILE A 469 -15.97 4.93 -20.79
CA ILE A 469 -15.90 4.73 -19.34
C ILE A 469 -16.88 5.71 -18.68
N GLU A 470 -17.80 5.18 -17.91
CA GLU A 470 -18.82 5.92 -17.16
C GLU A 470 -18.85 5.42 -15.71
N GLU A 471 -19.28 6.29 -14.82
CA GLU A 471 -19.52 5.97 -13.42
C GLU A 471 -20.97 6.34 -13.07
N ASN A 472 -21.70 5.37 -12.54
CA ASN A 472 -23.07 5.54 -12.11
C ASN A 472 -23.28 4.86 -10.75
N ASP A 473 -23.64 5.63 -9.74
CA ASP A 473 -23.89 5.16 -8.37
C ASP A 473 -22.74 4.26 -7.81
N GLY A 474 -21.47 4.66 -8.07
CA GLY A 474 -20.29 3.94 -7.61
C GLY A 474 -19.93 2.70 -8.43
N VAL A 475 -20.65 2.42 -9.50
CA VAL A 475 -20.35 1.32 -10.43
C VAL A 475 -19.72 1.90 -11.69
N ILE A 476 -18.59 1.32 -12.10
CA ILE A 476 -17.90 1.67 -13.34
C ILE A 476 -18.41 0.77 -14.47
N THR A 477 -18.74 1.39 -15.60
CA THR A 477 -19.06 0.68 -16.84
C THR A 477 -18.15 1.12 -17.96
N PHE A 478 -17.76 0.22 -18.85
CA PHE A 478 -16.96 0.55 -20.02
C PHE A 478 -17.04 -0.52 -21.12
N LYS A 479 -16.59 -0.16 -22.32
CA LYS A 479 -16.43 -1.06 -23.45
C LYS A 479 -14.95 -1.47 -23.59
N TYR A 480 -14.70 -2.76 -23.59
CA TYR A 480 -13.39 -3.32 -23.89
C TYR A 480 -13.35 -3.81 -25.33
N LYS A 481 -12.31 -3.41 -26.10
CA LYS A 481 -12.16 -3.69 -27.55
C LYS A 481 -13.42 -3.35 -28.37
N GLY A 482 -14.03 -2.19 -28.07
CA GLY A 482 -15.25 -1.70 -28.71
C GLY A 482 -16.56 -2.23 -28.12
N GLY A 483 -16.47 -3.20 -27.20
CA GLY A 483 -17.62 -3.83 -26.57
C GLY A 483 -18.37 -4.79 -27.49
N VAL A 484 -19.50 -5.24 -27.02
CA VAL A 484 -20.46 -6.00 -27.84
C VAL A 484 -21.71 -5.17 -28.05
N GLU A 485 -22.24 -5.19 -29.25
CA GLU A 485 -23.57 -4.59 -29.45
C GLU A 485 -24.58 -5.36 -28.60
N ASP A 486 -25.32 -4.63 -27.77
CA ASP A 486 -26.42 -5.22 -27.04
C ASP A 486 -27.46 -5.66 -28.10
N PRO A 487 -27.68 -6.96 -28.28
CA PRO A 487 -28.67 -7.40 -29.24
C PRO A 487 -30.11 -6.95 -28.87
N GLY A 488 -30.26 -6.18 -27.77
CA GLY A 488 -31.55 -5.74 -27.23
C GLY A 488 -31.99 -4.31 -27.58
N THR A 489 -31.14 -3.46 -28.18
CA THR A 489 -31.50 -2.06 -28.51
C THR A 489 -31.57 -1.73 -30.00
N ALA A 490 -31.18 -2.64 -30.89
CA ALA A 490 -31.51 -2.49 -32.29
C ALA A 490 -33.01 -2.75 -32.49
N VAL A 491 -33.84 -1.74 -32.28
CA VAL A 491 -35.07 -1.60 -33.04
C VAL A 491 -34.60 -1.24 -34.46
N GLU A 492 -34.07 -2.20 -35.19
CA GLU A 492 -34.06 -2.05 -36.62
C GLU A 492 -35.52 -1.89 -37.05
N ASN A 493 -35.82 -0.70 -37.53
CA ASN A 493 -37.04 -0.50 -38.30
C ASN A 493 -37.07 -1.63 -39.32
N THR A 494 -37.93 -2.62 -39.10
CA THR A 494 -38.25 -3.61 -40.13
C THR A 494 -38.53 -2.83 -41.38
N GLN A 495 -37.67 -3.00 -42.40
CA GLN A 495 -37.98 -2.42 -43.70
C GLN A 495 -39.36 -2.94 -44.04
N GLU A 496 -40.33 -2.00 -44.19
CA GLU A 496 -41.68 -2.33 -44.59
C GLU A 496 -41.62 -3.21 -45.84
N GLY A 497 -41.98 -4.49 -45.71
CA GLY A 497 -42.09 -5.40 -46.84
C GLY A 497 -41.38 -6.76 -46.73
N GLN A 498 -40.66 -7.09 -45.67
CA GLN A 498 -40.15 -8.47 -45.52
C GLN A 498 -41.20 -9.40 -44.91
N GLU A 499 -41.49 -10.50 -45.58
CA GLU A 499 -42.40 -11.55 -45.12
C GLU A 499 -41.87 -12.23 -43.86
N VAL A 500 -42.54 -12.14 -42.72
CA VAL A 500 -42.19 -12.88 -41.49
C VAL A 500 -42.65 -14.33 -41.64
N ILE A 501 -41.71 -15.27 -41.65
CA ILE A 501 -42.00 -16.68 -41.81
C ILE A 501 -42.23 -17.42 -40.48
N ALA A 502 -41.68 -16.95 -39.41
CA ALA A 502 -41.90 -17.49 -38.05
C ALA A 502 -41.49 -16.51 -36.94
N ILE A 503 -42.14 -16.63 -35.79
CA ILE A 503 -41.75 -15.95 -34.56
C ILE A 503 -41.61 -16.98 -33.45
N TYR A 504 -40.51 -16.86 -32.64
CA TYR A 504 -40.25 -17.73 -31.50
C TYR A 504 -40.12 -16.89 -30.23
N ASN A 505 -40.55 -17.42 -29.09
CA ASN A 505 -40.21 -16.83 -27.80
C ASN A 505 -38.77 -17.19 -27.40
N ILE A 506 -38.26 -16.61 -26.30
CA ILE A 506 -36.87 -16.87 -25.82
C ILE A 506 -36.60 -18.32 -25.40
N LEU A 507 -37.66 -19.14 -25.24
CA LEU A 507 -37.55 -20.58 -24.96
C LEU A 507 -37.54 -21.42 -26.25
N GLY A 508 -37.48 -20.80 -27.43
CA GLY A 508 -37.47 -21.46 -28.72
C GLY A 508 -38.86 -21.99 -29.16
N GLN A 509 -39.96 -21.63 -28.49
CA GLN A 509 -41.30 -22.05 -28.83
C GLN A 509 -41.87 -21.15 -29.93
N LYS A 510 -42.29 -21.75 -31.02
CA LYS A 510 -42.89 -21.04 -32.15
C LYS A 510 -44.23 -20.43 -31.74
N GLN A 511 -44.43 -19.16 -32.07
CA GLN A 511 -45.70 -18.45 -31.84
C GLN A 511 -46.73 -18.80 -32.93
N ALA A 512 -48.00 -18.70 -32.56
CA ALA A 512 -49.10 -19.01 -33.48
C ALA A 512 -49.32 -17.93 -34.55
N THR A 513 -48.79 -16.73 -34.34
CA THR A 513 -48.88 -15.61 -35.28
C THR A 513 -47.51 -15.33 -35.93
N THR A 514 -47.52 -14.80 -37.14
CA THR A 514 -46.36 -14.17 -37.81
C THR A 514 -46.48 -12.65 -37.83
N ASN A 515 -47.54 -12.09 -37.24
CA ASN A 515 -47.69 -10.65 -37.10
C ASN A 515 -47.12 -10.20 -35.73
N VAL A 516 -46.12 -9.36 -35.77
CA VAL A 516 -45.46 -8.84 -34.56
C VAL A 516 -46.44 -8.04 -33.68
N GLU A 517 -47.44 -7.43 -34.25
CA GLU A 517 -48.41 -6.61 -33.49
C GLU A 517 -49.36 -7.45 -32.62
N ASP A 518 -49.55 -8.73 -32.94
CA ASP A 518 -50.40 -9.65 -32.19
C ASP A 518 -49.69 -10.29 -30.99
N LEU A 519 -48.39 -9.97 -30.74
CA LEU A 519 -47.61 -10.55 -29.66
C LEU A 519 -47.92 -9.83 -28.33
N THR A 520 -47.93 -10.59 -27.25
CA THR A 520 -47.96 -10.05 -25.88
C THR A 520 -46.61 -9.46 -25.50
N ALA A 521 -46.60 -8.64 -24.42
CA ALA A 521 -45.33 -8.13 -23.90
C ALA A 521 -44.34 -9.27 -23.64
N GLY A 522 -43.10 -9.17 -24.19
CA GLY A 522 -42.09 -10.19 -24.09
C GLY A 522 -40.99 -10.05 -25.15
N THR A 523 -40.00 -10.92 -25.07
CA THR A 523 -38.89 -10.97 -26.03
C THR A 523 -39.10 -12.11 -27.02
N TYR A 524 -38.94 -11.84 -28.31
CA TYR A 524 -39.18 -12.79 -29.40
C TYR A 524 -38.07 -12.74 -30.44
N ILE A 525 -37.89 -13.84 -31.17
CA ILE A 525 -37.02 -13.94 -32.35
C ILE A 525 -37.95 -14.00 -33.58
N VAL A 526 -37.83 -13.01 -34.43
CA VAL A 526 -38.53 -12.93 -35.72
C VAL A 526 -37.64 -13.47 -36.81
N VAL A 527 -38.14 -14.40 -37.60
CA VAL A 527 -37.44 -15.05 -38.72
C VAL A 527 -38.06 -14.63 -40.03
N THR A 528 -37.21 -14.11 -40.92
CA THR A 528 -37.57 -13.80 -42.32
C THR A 528 -36.81 -14.73 -43.27
N PRO A 529 -37.09 -14.72 -44.58
CA PRO A 529 -36.37 -15.58 -45.53
C PRO A 529 -34.83 -15.36 -45.57
N SER A 530 -34.38 -14.17 -45.18
CA SER A 530 -32.96 -13.78 -45.28
C SER A 530 -32.26 -13.61 -43.93
N THR A 531 -32.98 -13.39 -42.84
CA THR A 531 -32.39 -13.07 -41.53
C THR A 531 -33.27 -13.56 -40.36
N SER A 532 -32.71 -13.54 -39.16
CA SER A 532 -33.47 -13.63 -37.91
C SER A 532 -33.03 -12.52 -36.97
N HIS A 533 -33.95 -11.87 -36.29
CA HIS A 533 -33.66 -10.78 -35.37
C HIS A 533 -34.52 -10.86 -34.11
N LYS A 534 -34.03 -10.34 -33.03
CA LYS A 534 -34.72 -10.26 -31.73
C LYS A 534 -35.56 -9.00 -31.67
N ILE A 535 -36.79 -9.11 -31.18
CA ILE A 535 -37.64 -7.98 -30.85
C ILE A 535 -38.10 -8.03 -29.39
N VAL A 536 -38.38 -6.89 -28.80
CA VAL A 536 -39.02 -6.74 -27.50
C VAL A 536 -40.33 -6.03 -27.69
N ARG A 537 -41.42 -6.60 -27.15
CA ARG A 537 -42.77 -6.04 -27.20
C ARG A 537 -43.21 -5.58 -25.81
#